data_4118200ac21c049329f97bacc73854ec
#
_entry.id   4118200ac21c049329f97bacc73854ec
#
_cell.length_a   1.000
_cell.length_b   1.000
_cell.length_c   1.000
_cell.angle_alpha   90.00
_cell.angle_beta   90.00
_cell.angle_gamma   90.00
#
_symmetry.space_group_name_H-M   'P 1'
#
loop_
_entity.id
_entity.type
_entity.pdbx_description
1 polymer ?
#
loop_
_entity_poly.entity_id
_entity_poly.type
_entity_poly.pdbx_seq_one_letter_code
_entity_poly.pdbx_strand_id
1 'polypeptide(L)'
;MLTEKDFIATSYNSIESASFEWSAPSNIALVKYWGKKENQIPANPSISFTLNNCKTITELDVVKKSENSSFSFDLLFEGKPKEDFKPKIQKFFERIEKYCPFLKEYHFKIDTQNTFPHSSGIASSASGMAALAMNIMSLEKAINPAISDDYFYSKASFLARLGSGSACRSIKGEVVVWGNHAEINGSSDLFGVEFSEIHPS
;
A
#
# COMPACT_ATOMS: atom_id res chain seq x y z
N MET A 1 -0.86 20.75 2.88
CA MET A 1 -1.57 19.45 2.66
C MET A 1 -0.94 18.80 1.44
N LEU A 2 -0.58 17.51 1.51
CA LEU A 2 0.02 16.76 0.40
C LEU A 2 -0.99 16.58 -0.74
N THR A 3 -0.50 16.69 -1.98
CA THR A 3 -1.24 16.49 -3.23
C THR A 3 -0.69 15.29 -3.98
N GLU A 4 -1.37 14.81 -5.02
CA GLU A 4 -0.85 13.71 -5.85
C GLU A 4 0.53 14.00 -6.47
N LYS A 5 0.82 15.26 -6.77
CA LYS A 5 2.11 15.64 -7.37
C LYS A 5 3.29 15.45 -6.42
N ASP A 6 3.04 15.62 -5.12
CA ASP A 6 4.06 15.46 -4.10
C ASP A 6 4.52 14.01 -3.95
N PHE A 7 3.72 13.05 -4.45
CA PHE A 7 4.04 11.61 -4.40
C PHE A 7 4.80 11.10 -5.63
N ILE A 8 5.15 11.95 -6.60
CA ILE A 8 5.94 11.54 -7.78
C ILE A 8 7.41 11.47 -7.39
N ALA A 9 8.04 10.29 -7.54
CA ALA A 9 9.48 10.16 -7.36
C ALA A 9 10.21 10.83 -8.55
N THR A 10 10.94 11.91 -8.27
CA THR A 10 11.60 12.75 -9.30
C THR A 10 13.11 12.56 -9.35
N SER A 11 13.72 12.04 -8.27
CA SER A 11 15.16 11.82 -8.17
C SER A 11 15.43 10.62 -7.28
N TYR A 12 16.16 9.65 -7.80
CA TYR A 12 16.56 8.44 -7.08
C TYR A 12 17.82 7.83 -7.69
N ASN A 13 18.56 7.08 -6.88
CA ASN A 13 19.68 6.26 -7.31
C ASN A 13 19.17 4.88 -7.78
N SER A 14 20.08 3.98 -8.13
CA SER A 14 19.76 2.59 -8.36
C SER A 14 20.54 1.69 -7.40
N ILE A 15 19.98 0.51 -7.11
CA ILE A 15 20.62 -0.56 -6.36
C ILE A 15 20.58 -1.83 -7.19
N GLU A 16 21.53 -2.74 -7.00
CA GLU A 16 21.58 -3.99 -7.78
C GLU A 16 20.54 -5.02 -7.31
N SER A 17 20.40 -5.16 -6.00
CA SER A 17 19.40 -6.03 -5.39
C SER A 17 19.08 -5.60 -3.97
N ALA A 18 17.90 -6.00 -3.49
CA ALA A 18 17.49 -5.86 -2.09
C ALA A 18 16.38 -6.87 -1.77
N SER A 19 16.17 -7.11 -0.49
CA SER A 19 15.03 -7.87 0.03
C SER A 19 14.37 -7.06 1.14
N PHE A 20 13.04 -7.02 1.14
CA PHE A 20 12.22 -6.32 2.12
C PHE A 20 11.09 -7.22 2.58
N GLU A 21 10.67 -7.07 3.82
CA GLU A 21 9.49 -7.74 4.35
C GLU A 21 8.64 -6.73 5.12
N TRP A 22 7.33 -6.74 4.86
CA TRP A 22 6.37 -5.99 5.64
C TRP A 22 5.13 -6.82 5.97
N SER A 23 4.63 -6.60 7.18
CA SER A 23 3.31 -7.09 7.57
C SER A 23 2.34 -5.93 7.71
N ALA A 24 1.14 -6.07 7.14
CA ALA A 24 0.09 -5.09 7.28
C ALA A 24 -1.19 -5.74 7.84
N PRO A 25 -1.87 -5.09 8.81
CA PRO A 25 -3.10 -5.61 9.39
C PRO A 25 -4.26 -5.51 8.41
N SER A 26 -5.22 -6.40 8.54
CA SER A 26 -6.55 -6.16 7.98
C SER A 26 -7.27 -5.06 8.75
N ASN A 27 -8.30 -4.46 8.16
CA ASN A 27 -9.08 -3.43 8.81
C ASN A 27 -10.58 -3.65 8.62
N ILE A 28 -11.37 -3.27 9.64
CA ILE A 28 -12.82 -3.34 9.62
C ILE A 28 -13.40 -1.93 9.76
N ALA A 29 -14.21 -1.54 8.78
CA ALA A 29 -14.85 -0.23 8.79
C ALA A 29 -16.03 -0.18 9.74
N LEU A 30 -16.01 0.77 10.69
CA LEU A 30 -17.16 1.17 11.52
C LEU A 30 -18.11 2.04 10.72
N VAL A 31 -17.57 3.02 9.99
CA VAL A 31 -18.30 3.79 9.00
C VAL A 31 -17.70 3.52 7.63
N LYS A 32 -18.49 2.94 6.73
CA LYS A 32 -18.05 2.56 5.39
C LYS A 32 -18.10 3.75 4.44
N TYR A 33 -17.23 3.73 3.42
CA TYR A 33 -17.40 4.61 2.26
C TYR A 33 -18.46 4.01 1.31
N TRP A 34 -19.39 4.84 0.84
CA TRP A 34 -20.56 4.43 0.07
C TRP A 34 -20.39 4.55 -1.44
N GLY A 35 -19.19 4.42 -1.92
CA GLY A 35 -18.83 4.47 -3.32
C GLY A 35 -17.46 5.06 -3.54
N LYS A 36 -17.01 4.99 -4.77
CA LYS A 36 -15.71 5.50 -5.19
C LYS A 36 -15.90 6.34 -6.44
N LYS A 37 -15.22 7.47 -6.46
CA LYS A 37 -14.96 8.27 -7.66
C LYS A 37 -13.76 7.67 -8.41
N GLU A 38 -13.33 8.31 -9.49
CA GLU A 38 -12.13 7.93 -10.22
C GLU A 38 -10.90 7.82 -9.29
N ASN A 39 -9.93 7.01 -9.69
CA ASN A 39 -8.69 6.80 -8.95
C ASN A 39 -8.89 6.35 -7.48
N GLN A 40 -9.94 5.59 -7.20
CA GLN A 40 -10.26 5.09 -5.86
C GLN A 40 -10.54 6.20 -4.82
N ILE A 41 -10.88 7.42 -5.22
CA ILE A 41 -11.28 8.49 -4.29
C ILE A 41 -12.60 8.11 -3.62
N PRO A 42 -12.74 8.23 -2.28
CA PRO A 42 -13.96 7.85 -1.58
C PRO A 42 -15.07 8.87 -1.84
N ALA A 43 -16.32 8.40 -1.86
CA ALA A 43 -17.48 9.29 -2.01
C ALA A 43 -17.82 10.03 -0.70
N ASN A 44 -17.46 9.45 0.44
CA ASN A 44 -17.60 10.00 1.78
C ASN A 44 -16.47 9.52 2.69
N PRO A 45 -16.17 10.22 3.79
CA PRO A 45 -15.22 9.76 4.79
C PRO A 45 -15.63 8.43 5.40
N SER A 46 -14.64 7.64 5.77
CA SER A 46 -14.81 6.34 6.42
C SER A 46 -13.80 6.17 7.55
N ILE A 47 -14.17 5.43 8.59
CA ILE A 47 -13.32 5.11 9.73
C ILE A 47 -13.26 3.61 9.94
N SER A 48 -12.11 3.08 10.26
CA SER A 48 -11.90 1.66 10.56
C SER A 48 -10.93 1.47 11.69
N PHE A 49 -11.04 0.34 12.38
CA PHE A 49 -9.99 -0.17 13.27
C PHE A 49 -9.21 -1.30 12.57
N THR A 50 -7.95 -1.46 12.96
CA THR A 50 -7.07 -2.52 12.46
C THR A 50 -7.19 -3.78 13.30
N LEU A 51 -7.00 -4.93 12.66
CA LEU A 51 -7.04 -6.24 13.33
C LEU A 51 -5.60 -6.73 13.57
N ASN A 52 -5.07 -6.49 14.76
CA ASN A 52 -3.65 -6.75 15.06
C ASN A 52 -3.20 -8.20 14.85
N ASN A 53 -4.09 -9.18 15.00
CA ASN A 53 -3.78 -10.60 14.81
C ASN A 53 -4.07 -11.11 13.40
N CYS A 54 -4.74 -10.32 12.55
CA CYS A 54 -5.10 -10.69 11.19
C CYS A 54 -4.27 -9.84 10.22
N LYS A 55 -3.12 -10.37 9.80
CA LYS A 55 -2.14 -9.66 8.96
C LYS A 55 -1.86 -10.41 7.67
N THR A 56 -1.48 -9.65 6.64
CA THR A 56 -0.78 -10.19 5.48
C THR A 56 0.69 -9.83 5.61
N ILE A 57 1.56 -10.81 5.45
CA ILE A 57 3.01 -10.66 5.41
C ILE A 57 3.42 -10.80 3.95
N THR A 58 4.23 -9.88 3.45
CA THR A 58 4.75 -9.91 2.07
C THR A 58 6.24 -9.69 2.08
N GLU A 59 6.97 -10.65 1.51
CA GLU A 59 8.37 -10.50 1.14
C GLU A 59 8.47 -9.98 -0.29
N LEU A 60 9.42 -9.10 -0.53
CA LEU A 60 9.73 -8.52 -1.82
C LEU A 60 11.22 -8.61 -2.09
N ASP A 61 11.65 -9.56 -2.92
CA ASP A 61 12.99 -9.56 -3.47
C ASP A 61 13.03 -8.72 -4.74
N VAL A 62 14.06 -7.90 -4.86
CA VAL A 62 14.23 -6.92 -5.94
C VAL A 62 15.58 -7.14 -6.59
N VAL A 63 15.60 -7.28 -7.92
CA VAL A 63 16.83 -7.39 -8.72
C VAL A 63 16.75 -6.43 -9.90
N LYS A 64 17.79 -5.61 -10.08
CA LYS A 64 17.87 -4.67 -11.20
C LYS A 64 17.91 -5.41 -12.53
N LYS A 65 17.14 -4.94 -13.50
CA LYS A 65 17.14 -5.49 -14.85
C LYS A 65 18.16 -4.79 -15.75
N SER A 66 18.57 -5.48 -16.80
CA SER A 66 19.37 -4.90 -17.90
C SER A 66 18.53 -4.04 -18.85
N GLU A 67 17.21 -4.32 -18.95
CA GLU A 67 16.28 -3.60 -19.84
C GLU A 67 15.05 -3.13 -19.06
N ASN A 68 14.64 -1.88 -19.25
CA ASN A 68 13.61 -1.18 -18.47
C ASN A 68 12.27 -1.01 -19.23
N SER A 69 11.90 -1.97 -20.07
CA SER A 69 10.77 -1.80 -21.01
C SER A 69 9.39 -2.13 -20.40
N SER A 70 9.31 -3.04 -19.43
CA SER A 70 8.04 -3.54 -18.89
C SER A 70 8.14 -3.90 -17.40
N PHE A 71 7.01 -4.01 -16.73
CA PHE A 71 6.95 -4.63 -15.39
C PHE A 71 7.33 -6.11 -15.48
N SER A 72 8.11 -6.56 -14.52
CA SER A 72 8.59 -7.95 -14.44
C SER A 72 8.47 -8.44 -13.01
N PHE A 73 7.68 -9.49 -12.78
CA PHE A 73 7.51 -10.04 -11.45
C PHE A 73 7.06 -11.49 -11.45
N ASP A 74 7.50 -12.23 -10.43
CA ASP A 74 6.95 -13.51 -10.01
C ASP A 74 6.08 -13.29 -8.78
N LEU A 75 4.96 -14.03 -8.70
CA LEU A 75 4.02 -13.93 -7.59
C LEU A 75 3.77 -15.30 -6.99
N LEU A 76 4.03 -15.38 -5.68
CA LEU A 76 3.77 -16.55 -4.86
C LEU A 76 2.77 -16.21 -3.76
N PHE A 77 2.01 -17.21 -3.37
CA PHE A 77 1.17 -17.20 -2.18
C PHE A 77 1.49 -18.44 -1.34
N GLU A 78 2.00 -18.22 -0.13
CA GLU A 78 2.49 -19.27 0.76
C GLU A 78 3.56 -20.15 0.07
N GLY A 79 4.52 -19.51 -0.60
CA GLY A 79 5.61 -20.16 -1.33
C GLY A 79 5.23 -20.87 -2.63
N LYS A 80 3.96 -20.80 -3.07
CA LYS A 80 3.47 -21.44 -4.29
C LYS A 80 3.09 -20.41 -5.35
N PRO A 81 3.40 -20.64 -6.65
CA PRO A 81 3.00 -19.75 -7.72
C PRO A 81 1.49 -19.46 -7.71
N LYS A 82 1.11 -18.19 -7.86
CA LYS A 82 -0.28 -17.71 -7.79
C LYS A 82 -0.64 -16.86 -9.01
N GLU A 83 -0.78 -17.51 -10.15
CA GLU A 83 -1.00 -16.86 -11.45
C GLU A 83 -2.29 -16.03 -11.52
N ASP A 84 -3.36 -16.50 -10.88
CA ASP A 84 -4.67 -15.83 -10.86
C ASP A 84 -4.67 -14.47 -10.12
N PHE A 85 -3.64 -14.18 -9.31
CA PHE A 85 -3.47 -12.87 -8.68
C PHE A 85 -2.62 -11.90 -9.50
N LYS A 86 -1.84 -12.38 -10.49
CA LYS A 86 -0.97 -11.55 -11.32
C LYS A 86 -1.69 -10.39 -12.00
N PRO A 87 -2.90 -10.54 -12.60
CA PRO A 87 -3.60 -9.43 -13.23
C PRO A 87 -3.89 -8.26 -12.27
N LYS A 88 -4.11 -8.55 -10.99
CA LYS A 88 -4.36 -7.54 -9.98
C LYS A 88 -3.09 -6.76 -9.62
N ILE A 89 -1.95 -7.45 -9.51
CA ILE A 89 -0.65 -6.82 -9.26
C ILE A 89 -0.20 -6.01 -10.48
N GLN A 90 -0.37 -6.54 -11.68
CA GLN A 90 -0.10 -5.81 -12.93
C GLN A 90 -0.87 -4.49 -12.98
N LYS A 91 -2.19 -4.53 -12.75
CA LYS A 91 -3.04 -3.35 -12.69
C LYS A 91 -2.65 -2.37 -11.58
N PHE A 92 -2.17 -2.88 -10.47
CA PHE A 92 -1.64 -2.04 -9.38
C PHE A 92 -0.38 -1.31 -9.84
N PHE A 93 0.60 -2.00 -10.42
CA PHE A 93 1.83 -1.39 -10.94
C PHE A 93 1.54 -0.34 -12.01
N GLU A 94 0.62 -0.61 -12.94
CA GLU A 94 0.18 0.37 -13.95
C GLU A 94 -0.39 1.65 -13.33
N ARG A 95 -1.16 1.53 -12.24
CA ARG A 95 -1.74 2.69 -11.54
C ARG A 95 -0.73 3.52 -10.78
N ILE A 96 0.33 2.89 -10.27
CA ILE A 96 1.36 3.57 -9.46
C ILE A 96 2.61 3.96 -10.25
N GLU A 97 2.74 3.55 -11.50
CA GLU A 97 3.90 3.84 -12.36
C GLU A 97 4.28 5.33 -12.37
N LYS A 98 3.29 6.20 -12.50
CA LYS A 98 3.49 7.65 -12.49
C LYS A 98 4.19 8.14 -11.22
N TYR A 99 3.95 7.49 -10.10
CA TYR A 99 4.48 7.87 -8.78
C TYR A 99 5.77 7.13 -8.42
N CYS A 100 5.98 5.97 -9.06
CA CYS A 100 7.10 5.07 -8.83
C CYS A 100 7.71 4.64 -10.18
N PRO A 101 8.29 5.56 -10.98
CA PRO A 101 8.80 5.25 -12.32
C PRO A 101 9.91 4.20 -12.32
N PHE A 102 10.64 4.05 -11.22
CA PHE A 102 11.67 3.04 -11.01
C PHE A 102 11.15 1.59 -11.07
N LEU A 103 9.85 1.34 -10.97
CA LEU A 103 9.30 -0.03 -10.98
C LEU A 103 9.67 -0.82 -12.24
N LYS A 104 9.87 -0.17 -13.37
CA LYS A 104 10.28 -0.84 -14.61
C LYS A 104 11.76 -1.19 -14.67
N GLU A 105 12.57 -0.69 -13.74
CA GLU A 105 14.00 -0.95 -13.67
C GLU A 105 14.33 -2.27 -12.97
N TYR A 106 13.34 -2.87 -12.31
CA TYR A 106 13.56 -4.05 -11.47
C TYR A 106 12.67 -5.23 -11.87
N HIS A 107 13.17 -6.44 -11.58
CA HIS A 107 12.37 -7.64 -11.46
C HIS A 107 12.02 -7.85 -9.98
N PHE A 108 10.77 -8.20 -9.69
CA PHE A 108 10.26 -8.42 -8.35
C PHE A 108 9.89 -9.90 -8.16
N LYS A 109 10.33 -10.50 -7.07
CA LYS A 109 9.74 -11.74 -6.58
C LYS A 109 8.91 -11.38 -5.35
N ILE A 110 7.62 -11.58 -5.45
CA ILE A 110 6.63 -11.24 -4.41
C ILE A 110 6.13 -12.55 -3.80
N ASP A 111 6.42 -12.80 -2.53
CA ASP A 111 5.81 -13.90 -1.78
C ASP A 111 4.93 -13.33 -0.68
N THR A 112 3.67 -13.73 -0.64
CA THR A 112 2.69 -13.19 0.29
C THR A 112 1.95 -14.30 1.02
N GLN A 113 1.66 -14.10 2.30
CA GLN A 113 0.92 -15.05 3.13
C GLN A 113 0.02 -14.31 4.12
N ASN A 114 -1.04 -14.97 4.55
CA ASN A 114 -1.94 -14.44 5.57
C ASN A 114 -1.77 -15.19 6.89
N THR A 115 -1.90 -14.48 8.02
CA THR A 115 -2.02 -15.12 9.36
C THR A 115 -3.43 -15.62 9.64
N PHE A 116 -4.34 -15.54 8.67
CA PHE A 116 -5.74 -15.90 8.77
C PHE A 116 -6.21 -16.59 7.47
N PRO A 117 -7.29 -17.39 7.49
CA PRO A 117 -7.75 -18.11 6.31
C PRO A 117 -8.07 -17.16 5.14
N HIS A 118 -7.59 -17.49 3.96
CA HIS A 118 -7.93 -16.75 2.73
C HIS A 118 -9.46 -16.80 2.50
N SER A 119 -10.03 -15.72 1.99
CA SER A 119 -11.48 -15.58 1.73
C SER A 119 -12.38 -15.62 2.98
N SER A 120 -11.83 -15.37 4.17
CA SER A 120 -12.59 -15.33 5.44
C SER A 120 -13.45 -14.06 5.62
N GLY A 121 -13.53 -13.18 4.62
CA GLY A 121 -14.34 -11.95 4.68
C GLY A 121 -13.72 -10.78 5.42
N ILE A 122 -12.50 -10.91 5.95
CA ILE A 122 -11.80 -9.87 6.72
C ILE A 122 -10.79 -9.06 5.89
N ALA A 123 -11.15 -8.73 4.66
CA ALA A 123 -10.44 -7.77 3.81
C ALA A 123 -8.95 -8.08 3.52
N SER A 124 -8.57 -9.36 3.28
CA SER A 124 -7.21 -9.77 2.89
C SER A 124 -6.63 -8.99 1.71
N SER A 125 -7.48 -8.50 0.82
CA SER A 125 -7.10 -7.63 -0.27
C SER A 125 -6.56 -6.26 0.18
N ALA A 126 -7.05 -5.75 1.33
CA ALA A 126 -6.57 -4.48 1.87
C ALA A 126 -5.19 -4.66 2.53
N SER A 127 -5.04 -5.65 3.41
CA SER A 127 -3.75 -5.95 4.05
C SER A 127 -2.67 -6.34 3.04
N GLY A 128 -3.01 -7.14 2.01
CA GLY A 128 -2.06 -7.52 0.96
C GLY A 128 -1.54 -6.32 0.16
N MET A 129 -2.43 -5.41 -0.28
CA MET A 129 -1.99 -4.21 -0.99
C MET A 129 -1.23 -3.23 -0.09
N ALA A 130 -1.57 -3.17 1.19
CA ALA A 130 -0.85 -2.36 2.16
C ALA A 130 0.58 -2.90 2.37
N ALA A 131 0.75 -4.21 2.61
CA ALA A 131 2.07 -4.82 2.76
C ALA A 131 2.94 -4.64 1.51
N LEU A 132 2.37 -4.82 0.31
CA LEU A 132 3.11 -4.59 -0.94
C LEU A 132 3.49 -3.12 -1.12
N ALA A 133 2.60 -2.17 -0.81
CA ALA A 133 2.91 -0.74 -0.90
C ALA A 133 4.04 -0.33 0.07
N MET A 134 4.07 -0.89 1.28
CA MET A 134 5.16 -0.67 2.24
C MET A 134 6.49 -1.19 1.70
N ASN A 135 6.51 -2.37 1.07
CA ASN A 135 7.70 -2.92 0.43
C ASN A 135 8.21 -2.02 -0.72
N ILE A 136 7.31 -1.52 -1.57
CA ILE A 136 7.67 -0.57 -2.65
C ILE A 136 8.25 0.71 -2.07
N MET A 137 7.70 1.22 -0.97
CA MET A 137 8.26 2.38 -0.28
C MET A 137 9.62 2.10 0.36
N SER A 138 9.86 0.87 0.82
CA SER A 138 11.20 0.47 1.30
C SER A 138 12.23 0.48 0.17
N LEU A 139 11.87 0.00 -1.03
CA LEU A 139 12.70 0.16 -2.21
C LEU A 139 12.95 1.64 -2.52
N GLU A 140 11.89 2.46 -2.54
CA GLU A 140 12.04 3.90 -2.80
C GLU A 140 12.96 4.58 -1.77
N LYS A 141 12.84 4.23 -0.47
CA LYS A 141 13.73 4.75 0.58
C LYS A 141 15.17 4.26 0.43
N ALA A 142 15.39 3.04 -0.05
CA ALA A 142 16.73 2.51 -0.33
C ALA A 142 17.41 3.23 -1.50
N ILE A 143 16.66 3.60 -2.53
CA ILE A 143 17.19 4.36 -3.69
C ILE A 143 17.16 5.88 -3.47
N ASN A 144 16.42 6.38 -2.49
CA ASN A 144 16.38 7.77 -2.04
C ASN A 144 16.35 7.86 -0.50
N PRO A 145 17.51 7.81 0.18
CA PRO A 145 17.58 7.83 1.64
C PRO A 145 17.09 9.13 2.31
N ALA A 146 16.84 10.19 1.54
CA ALA A 146 16.33 11.45 2.06
C ALA A 146 14.83 11.42 2.42
N ILE A 147 14.13 10.33 2.11
CA ILE A 147 12.72 10.16 2.42
C ILE A 147 12.50 10.12 3.94
N SER A 148 11.70 11.07 4.45
CA SER A 148 11.27 11.10 5.85
C SER A 148 10.25 9.99 6.15
N ASP A 149 10.13 9.60 7.42
CA ASP A 149 9.15 8.57 7.82
C ASP A 149 7.71 9.04 7.58
N ASP A 150 7.40 10.31 7.81
CA ASP A 150 6.06 10.85 7.55
C ASP A 150 5.70 10.78 6.05
N TYR A 151 6.63 11.13 5.17
CA TYR A 151 6.42 10.98 3.74
C TYR A 151 6.29 9.50 3.35
N PHE A 152 7.14 8.63 3.89
CA PHE A 152 7.11 7.19 3.65
C PHE A 152 5.71 6.61 3.92
N TYR A 153 5.16 6.84 5.12
CA TYR A 153 3.85 6.30 5.48
C TYR A 153 2.70 6.96 4.70
N SER A 154 2.77 8.26 4.44
CA SER A 154 1.75 8.97 3.66
C SER A 154 1.71 8.45 2.22
N LYS A 155 2.86 8.29 1.58
CA LYS A 155 2.95 7.73 0.21
C LYS A 155 2.60 6.25 0.19
N ALA A 156 3.03 5.44 1.17
CA ALA A 156 2.61 4.04 1.28
C ALA A 156 1.09 3.91 1.31
N SER A 157 0.43 4.74 2.13
CA SER A 157 -1.03 4.78 2.23
C SER A 157 -1.69 5.22 0.93
N PHE A 158 -1.15 6.22 0.26
CA PHE A 158 -1.59 6.67 -1.05
C PHE A 158 -1.49 5.56 -2.11
N LEU A 159 -0.35 4.89 -2.22
CA LEU A 159 -0.13 3.79 -3.15
C LEU A 159 -1.07 2.60 -2.85
N ALA A 160 -1.16 2.20 -1.58
CA ALA A 160 -2.05 1.12 -1.16
C ALA A 160 -3.51 1.37 -1.59
N ARG A 161 -4.00 2.61 -1.46
CA ARG A 161 -5.34 3.03 -1.93
C ARG A 161 -5.53 2.76 -3.42
N LEU A 162 -4.54 3.02 -4.25
CA LEU A 162 -4.61 2.78 -5.70
C LEU A 162 -4.73 1.29 -6.03
N GLY A 163 -4.21 0.40 -5.19
CA GLY A 163 -4.37 -1.05 -5.31
C GLY A 163 -5.74 -1.55 -4.82
N SER A 164 -6.15 -1.08 -3.65
CA SER A 164 -7.45 -1.38 -3.03
C SER A 164 -7.82 -0.23 -2.11
N GLY A 165 -8.93 0.45 -2.37
CA GLY A 165 -9.28 1.70 -1.67
C GLY A 165 -9.12 1.63 -0.15
N SER A 166 -9.66 0.59 0.50
CA SER A 166 -9.55 0.41 1.95
C SER A 166 -8.14 0.10 2.47
N ALA A 167 -7.19 -0.25 1.58
CA ALA A 167 -5.83 -0.61 1.97
C ALA A 167 -5.05 0.59 2.57
N CYS A 168 -5.41 1.82 2.22
CA CYS A 168 -4.83 3.02 2.82
C CYS A 168 -4.98 3.05 4.36
N ARG A 169 -5.98 2.37 4.91
CA ARG A 169 -6.24 2.30 6.35
C ARG A 169 -5.51 1.15 7.05
N SER A 170 -4.70 0.37 6.34
CA SER A 170 -3.89 -0.73 6.86
C SER A 170 -2.40 -0.40 6.95
N ILE A 171 -2.02 0.86 6.84
CA ILE A 171 -0.61 1.29 6.81
C ILE A 171 -0.12 1.69 8.20
N LYS A 172 -0.81 2.58 8.89
CA LYS A 172 -0.38 3.12 10.19
C LYS A 172 -1.61 3.50 11.02
N GLY A 173 -1.57 3.18 12.32
CA GLY A 173 -2.60 3.52 13.29
C GLY A 173 -3.58 2.39 13.60
N GLU A 174 -4.09 2.41 14.83
CA GLU A 174 -5.10 1.44 15.30
C GLU A 174 -6.50 1.79 14.78
N VAL A 175 -6.82 3.09 14.75
CA VAL A 175 -8.03 3.62 14.14
C VAL A 175 -7.63 4.62 13.05
N VAL A 176 -8.18 4.45 11.87
CA VAL A 176 -7.75 5.21 10.69
C VAL A 176 -8.96 5.77 9.95
N VAL A 177 -8.90 7.07 9.65
CA VAL A 177 -9.86 7.79 8.80
C VAL A 177 -9.33 7.89 7.38
N TRP A 178 -10.20 7.70 6.40
CA TRP A 178 -9.94 7.96 5.00
C TRP A 178 -11.12 8.70 4.38
N GLY A 179 -10.84 9.79 3.72
CA GLY A 179 -11.80 10.76 3.21
C GLY A 179 -11.69 12.10 3.94
N ASN A 180 -11.80 13.18 3.21
CA ASN A 180 -11.72 14.52 3.79
C ASN A 180 -12.95 14.82 4.67
N HIS A 181 -12.71 15.32 5.90
CA HIS A 181 -13.76 15.69 6.85
C HIS A 181 -13.36 16.98 7.59
N ALA A 182 -14.29 17.93 7.69
CA ALA A 182 -14.01 19.26 8.25
C ALA A 182 -13.54 19.24 9.72
N GLU A 183 -14.08 18.30 10.51
CA GLU A 183 -13.81 18.19 11.95
C GLU A 183 -12.57 17.32 12.26
N ILE A 184 -11.94 16.68 11.25
CA ILE A 184 -10.79 15.81 11.44
C ILE A 184 -9.57 16.44 10.79
N ASN A 185 -8.70 17.00 11.62
CA ASN A 185 -7.49 17.65 11.14
C ASN A 185 -6.57 16.68 10.39
N GLY A 186 -6.08 17.10 9.24
CA GLY A 186 -5.21 16.29 8.38
C GLY A 186 -5.92 15.20 7.58
N SER A 187 -7.24 15.01 7.73
CA SER A 187 -7.99 14.03 6.92
C SER A 187 -7.82 14.28 5.43
N SER A 188 -7.80 13.21 4.64
CA SER A 188 -7.48 13.28 3.22
C SER A 188 -8.26 12.24 2.41
N ASP A 189 -8.64 12.60 1.19
CA ASP A 189 -9.18 11.66 0.21
C ASP A 189 -8.06 10.78 -0.41
N LEU A 190 -6.80 11.23 -0.30
CA LEU A 190 -5.67 10.59 -0.96
C LEU A 190 -5.05 9.44 -0.15
N PHE A 191 -5.05 9.52 1.18
CA PHE A 191 -4.44 8.55 2.08
C PHE A 191 -5.19 8.49 3.41
N GLY A 192 -4.97 7.41 4.16
CA GLY A 192 -5.51 7.24 5.51
C GLY A 192 -4.72 8.04 6.53
N VAL A 193 -5.41 8.57 7.52
CA VAL A 193 -4.84 9.36 8.64
C VAL A 193 -5.22 8.67 9.95
N GLU A 194 -4.25 8.50 10.83
CA GLU A 194 -4.49 7.97 12.17
C GLU A 194 -5.43 8.89 12.95
N PHE A 195 -6.42 8.31 13.60
CA PHE A 195 -7.36 8.99 14.47
C PHE A 195 -7.00 8.70 15.93
N SER A 196 -6.49 9.72 16.62
CA SER A 196 -5.97 9.61 17.99
C SER A 196 -6.95 10.02 19.07
N GLU A 197 -8.07 10.66 18.71
CA GLU A 197 -9.10 11.10 19.67
C GLU A 197 -10.02 9.95 20.08
N ILE A 198 -9.43 8.87 20.60
CA ILE A 198 -10.17 7.71 21.10
C ILE A 198 -10.26 7.83 22.62
N HIS A 199 -11.48 7.81 23.15
CA HIS A 199 -11.69 7.78 24.60
C HIS A 199 -11.15 6.45 25.16
N PRO A 200 -10.21 6.46 26.12
CA PRO A 200 -9.82 5.24 26.81
C PRO A 200 -11.02 4.71 27.60
N SER A 201 -11.41 3.49 27.31
CA SER A 201 -12.47 2.78 28.03
C SER A 201 -11.95 2.18 29.34
#